data_219cbec41cb574b86380da5da62dc1c9
#
_entry.id   219cbec41cb574b86380da5da62dc1c9
#
_cell.length_a   1.000
_cell.length_b   1.000
_cell.length_c   1.000
_cell.angle_alpha   90.00
_cell.angle_beta   90.00
_cell.angle_gamma   90.00
#
_symmetry.space_group_name_H-M   'P 1'
#
loop_
_entity.id
_entity.type
_entity.pdbx_description
1 polymer ?
#
loop_
_entity_poly.entity_id
_entity_poly.type
_entity_poly.pdbx_seq_one_letter_code
_entity_poly.pdbx_strand_id
1 'polypeptide(L)'
;MNIDPERAKNEPFEEVIKLCEGNKHVVLRILAYSTIRSKRDIFNEDLLKERESVLNNVDIKDLATLFFTVITNTDLQDFIKHFGLDREIENRRKIAKVRNKDHVVTFGGNSIFGGLIDFACARYGWTMDYVVWGINLTSLQMLFYDHTDSVCLTKEEWKAAHLKEGGAVINADDPANMKLIKSIFKD
;
A
#
# COMPACT_ATOMS: atom_id res chain seq x y z
N MET A 1 24.20 6.98 -0.86
CA MET A 1 23.17 7.92 -0.42
C MET A 1 23.20 7.98 1.11
N ASN A 2 23.62 9.10 1.69
CA ASN A 2 23.58 9.29 3.14
C ASN A 2 22.39 10.20 3.46
N ILE A 3 21.32 9.61 4.02
CA ILE A 3 20.15 10.33 4.52
C ILE A 3 20.32 10.43 6.03
N ASP A 4 20.17 11.63 6.58
CA ASP A 4 20.13 11.87 8.02
C ASP A 4 18.73 11.51 8.54
N PRO A 5 18.56 10.45 9.35
CA PRO A 5 17.25 9.99 9.81
C PRO A 5 16.51 11.02 10.67
N GLU A 6 17.22 11.79 11.48
CA GLU A 6 16.65 12.83 12.34
C GLU A 6 16.11 14.00 11.52
N ARG A 7 16.86 14.44 10.52
CA ARG A 7 16.44 15.48 9.59
C ARG A 7 15.30 15.04 8.69
N ALA A 8 15.37 13.82 8.14
CA ALA A 8 14.31 13.24 7.32
C ALA A 8 12.97 13.18 8.05
N LYS A 9 13.00 13.05 9.38
CA LYS A 9 11.79 13.04 10.21
C LYS A 9 11.20 14.44 10.44
N ASN A 10 12.07 15.45 10.61
CA ASN A 10 11.66 16.81 10.97
C ASN A 10 11.42 17.71 9.75
N GLU A 11 12.28 17.59 8.74
CA GLU A 11 12.30 18.41 7.53
C GLU A 11 12.51 17.52 6.29
N PRO A 12 11.56 16.63 5.97
CA PRO A 12 11.74 15.62 4.93
C PRO A 12 12.03 16.20 3.55
N PHE A 13 11.42 17.33 3.22
CA PHE A 13 11.60 17.95 1.92
C PHE A 13 12.99 18.58 1.74
N GLU A 14 13.53 19.21 2.77
CA GLU A 14 14.89 19.77 2.75
C GLU A 14 15.95 18.67 2.58
N GLU A 15 15.73 17.52 3.20
CA GLU A 15 16.62 16.37 3.04
C GLU A 15 16.55 15.78 1.62
N VAL A 16 15.37 15.80 0.99
CA VAL A 16 15.19 15.40 -0.40
C VAL A 16 15.89 16.38 -1.35
N ILE A 17 15.85 17.69 -1.13
CA ILE A 17 16.58 18.67 -1.94
C ILE A 17 18.08 18.38 -1.91
N LYS A 18 18.67 18.20 -0.72
CA LYS A 18 20.10 17.85 -0.58
C LYS A 18 20.44 16.54 -1.29
N LEU A 19 19.57 15.57 -1.21
CA LEU A 19 19.76 14.30 -1.89
C LEU A 19 19.75 14.48 -3.39
N CYS A 20 18.88 15.33 -3.93
CA CYS A 20 18.84 15.68 -5.34
C CYS A 20 20.09 16.45 -5.78
N GLU A 21 20.61 17.35 -4.94
CA GLU A 21 21.84 18.09 -5.22
C GLU A 21 23.08 17.16 -5.24
N GLY A 22 23.18 16.29 -4.21
CA GLY A 22 24.35 15.42 -4.06
C GLY A 22 24.35 14.18 -4.97
N ASN A 23 23.17 13.76 -5.46
CA ASN A 23 23.01 12.51 -6.23
C ASN A 23 22.11 12.70 -7.46
N LYS A 24 22.19 13.85 -8.12
CA LYS A 24 21.28 14.23 -9.21
C LYS A 24 21.14 13.14 -10.27
N HIS A 25 22.22 12.51 -10.69
CA HIS A 25 22.20 11.46 -11.72
C HIS A 25 21.37 10.23 -11.29
N VAL A 26 21.43 9.84 -10.01
CA VAL A 26 20.63 8.70 -9.49
C VAL A 26 19.15 9.08 -9.43
N VAL A 27 18.83 10.29 -8.98
CA VAL A 27 17.47 10.81 -8.92
C VAL A 27 16.86 10.88 -10.32
N LEU A 28 17.58 11.43 -11.29
CA LEU A 28 17.15 11.48 -12.69
C LEU A 28 16.86 10.08 -13.24
N ARG A 29 17.73 9.11 -12.94
CA ARG A 29 17.55 7.72 -13.37
C ARG A 29 16.29 7.09 -12.75
N ILE A 30 16.07 7.30 -11.45
CA ILE A 30 14.87 6.80 -10.75
C ILE A 30 13.61 7.43 -11.34
N LEU A 31 13.59 8.74 -11.54
CA LEU A 31 12.47 9.44 -12.15
C LEU A 31 12.24 9.02 -13.59
N ALA A 32 13.29 8.80 -14.38
CA ALA A 32 13.15 8.27 -15.74
C ALA A 32 12.44 6.90 -15.72
N TYR A 33 12.85 5.99 -14.84
CA TYR A 33 12.19 4.70 -14.68
C TYR A 33 10.72 4.84 -14.23
N SER A 34 10.40 5.77 -13.34
CA SER A 34 9.01 5.98 -12.88
C SER A 34 8.04 6.42 -13.99
N THR A 35 8.57 6.94 -15.10
CA THR A 35 7.77 7.32 -16.28
C THR A 35 7.55 6.19 -17.28
N ILE A 36 8.20 5.04 -17.10
CA ILE A 36 8.06 3.90 -18.01
C ILE A 36 6.77 3.16 -17.71
N ARG A 37 5.97 2.92 -18.76
CA ARG A 37 4.67 2.25 -18.68
C ARG A 37 4.65 0.86 -19.32
N SER A 38 5.74 0.46 -19.96
CA SER A 38 5.81 -0.78 -20.72
C SER A 38 7.01 -1.61 -20.31
N LYS A 39 6.80 -2.91 -20.12
CA LYS A 39 7.86 -3.88 -19.87
C LYS A 39 8.96 -3.86 -20.96
N ARG A 40 8.58 -3.58 -22.20
CA ARG A 40 9.54 -3.54 -23.34
C ARG A 40 10.51 -2.39 -23.24
N ASP A 41 10.09 -1.29 -22.62
CA ASP A 41 10.83 -0.04 -22.58
C ASP A 41 11.77 0.04 -21.37
N ILE A 42 11.65 -0.86 -20.38
CA ILE A 42 12.46 -0.81 -19.15
C ILE A 42 13.95 -1.00 -19.40
N PHE A 43 14.31 -1.73 -20.46
CA PHE A 43 15.71 -1.94 -20.87
C PHE A 43 16.11 -1.09 -22.05
N ASN A 44 15.28 -0.12 -22.47
CA ASN A 44 15.59 0.80 -23.55
C ASN A 44 16.43 1.97 -23.01
N GLU A 45 17.74 1.82 -23.10
CA GLU A 45 18.69 2.83 -22.59
C GLU A 45 18.59 4.17 -23.32
N ASP A 46 18.23 4.19 -24.61
CA ASP A 46 18.11 5.43 -25.36
C ASP A 46 16.89 6.23 -24.88
N LEU A 47 15.76 5.56 -24.65
CA LEU A 47 14.57 6.17 -24.06
C LEU A 47 14.85 6.69 -22.65
N LEU A 48 15.59 5.95 -21.83
CA LEU A 48 15.95 6.38 -20.48
C LEU A 48 16.82 7.63 -20.50
N LYS A 49 17.83 7.67 -21.37
CA LYS A 49 18.71 8.85 -21.55
C LYS A 49 17.93 10.07 -22.07
N GLU A 50 17.00 9.88 -22.99
CA GLU A 50 16.11 10.96 -23.45
C GLU A 50 15.34 11.57 -22.28
N ARG A 51 14.70 10.73 -21.44
CA ARG A 51 13.95 11.19 -20.27
C ARG A 51 14.84 11.84 -19.21
N GLU A 52 16.00 11.28 -18.93
CA GLU A 52 17.00 11.88 -18.06
C GLU A 52 17.42 13.27 -18.55
N SER A 53 17.61 13.44 -19.87
CA SER A 53 17.96 14.72 -20.48
C SER A 53 16.88 15.77 -20.29
N VAL A 54 15.61 15.38 -20.47
CA VAL A 54 14.46 16.27 -20.22
C VAL A 54 14.42 16.68 -18.76
N LEU A 55 14.49 15.71 -17.84
CA LEU A 55 14.44 15.94 -16.38
C LEU A 55 15.64 16.74 -15.89
N ASN A 56 16.80 16.66 -16.53
CA ASN A 56 18.00 17.41 -16.14
C ASN A 56 17.84 18.94 -16.31
N ASN A 57 16.91 19.38 -17.15
CA ASN A 57 16.57 20.79 -17.35
C ASN A 57 15.53 21.33 -16.35
N VAL A 58 15.00 20.46 -15.51
CA VAL A 58 14.04 20.85 -14.45
C VAL A 58 14.79 21.46 -13.27
N ASP A 59 14.22 22.50 -12.67
CA ASP A 59 14.75 23.10 -11.46
C ASP A 59 14.88 22.08 -10.31
N ILE A 60 15.88 22.28 -9.44
CA ILE A 60 16.20 21.32 -8.38
C ILE A 60 15.03 21.13 -7.39
N LYS A 61 14.25 22.17 -7.11
CA LYS A 61 13.10 22.09 -6.21
C LYS A 61 11.96 21.32 -6.84
N ASP A 62 11.71 21.55 -8.13
CA ASP A 62 10.69 20.81 -8.87
C ASP A 62 11.08 19.34 -9.01
N LEU A 63 12.37 19.07 -9.26
CA LEU A 63 12.93 17.73 -9.30
C LEU A 63 12.76 17.02 -7.94
N ALA A 64 13.04 17.73 -6.84
CA ALA A 64 12.82 17.23 -5.48
C ALA A 64 11.36 16.95 -5.19
N THR A 65 10.45 17.81 -5.66
CA THR A 65 9.00 17.61 -5.51
C THR A 65 8.54 16.36 -6.26
N LEU A 66 8.97 16.18 -7.50
CA LEU A 66 8.66 14.97 -8.29
C LEU A 66 9.20 13.72 -7.60
N PHE A 67 10.45 13.78 -7.16
CA PHE A 67 11.09 12.65 -6.49
C PHE A 67 10.39 12.31 -5.17
N PHE A 68 10.07 13.32 -4.36
CA PHE A 68 9.33 13.15 -3.11
C PHE A 68 7.97 12.50 -3.35
N THR A 69 7.22 12.98 -4.37
CA THR A 69 5.93 12.41 -4.74
C THR A 69 6.03 10.94 -5.13
N VAL A 70 7.05 10.57 -5.91
CA VAL A 70 7.26 9.18 -6.34
C VAL A 70 7.58 8.25 -5.16
N ILE A 71 8.39 8.72 -4.18
CA ILE A 71 8.81 7.87 -3.06
C ILE A 71 7.82 7.80 -1.91
N THR A 72 7.00 8.83 -1.70
CA THR A 72 6.09 8.88 -0.55
C THR A 72 4.74 8.22 -0.80
N ASN A 73 4.29 8.16 -2.07
CA ASN A 73 3.01 7.53 -2.47
C ASN A 73 1.89 7.72 -1.42
N THR A 74 1.59 8.98 -1.11
CA THR A 74 0.70 9.38 0.01
C THR A 74 -0.77 9.03 -0.20
N ASP A 75 -1.19 8.79 -1.44
CA ASP A 75 -2.60 8.56 -1.79
C ASP A 75 -3.22 7.34 -1.07
N LEU A 76 -2.39 6.34 -0.75
CA LEU A 76 -2.87 5.12 -0.10
C LEU A 76 -3.32 5.35 1.35
N GLN A 77 -2.66 6.25 2.09
CA GLN A 77 -3.03 6.51 3.50
C GLN A 77 -4.38 7.22 3.60
N ASP A 78 -4.65 8.15 2.70
CA ASP A 78 -5.94 8.85 2.65
C ASP A 78 -7.06 7.89 2.24
N PHE A 79 -6.78 6.98 1.30
CA PHE A 79 -7.69 5.90 0.94
C PHE A 79 -7.99 4.97 2.14
N ILE A 80 -6.97 4.48 2.84
CA ILE A 80 -7.12 3.63 4.03
C ILE A 80 -8.02 4.31 5.08
N LYS A 81 -7.80 5.59 5.35
CA LYS A 81 -8.60 6.36 6.29
C LYS A 81 -10.04 6.58 5.80
N HIS A 82 -10.20 6.94 4.52
CA HIS A 82 -11.51 7.22 3.94
C HIS A 82 -12.44 6.01 4.01
N PHE A 83 -11.94 4.81 3.74
CA PHE A 83 -12.71 3.57 3.81
C PHE A 83 -12.68 2.89 5.19
N GLY A 84 -12.04 3.49 6.19
CA GLY A 84 -11.95 2.93 7.56
C GLY A 84 -11.20 1.61 7.66
N LEU A 85 -10.31 1.32 6.71
CA LEU A 85 -9.53 0.08 6.64
C LEU A 85 -8.47 -0.01 7.76
N ASP A 86 -8.10 1.11 8.38
CA ASP A 86 -7.23 1.18 9.53
C ASP A 86 -7.75 0.34 10.70
N ARG A 87 -9.06 0.40 10.95
CA ARG A 87 -9.73 -0.41 11.99
C ARG A 87 -9.67 -1.90 11.68
N GLU A 88 -9.87 -2.28 10.42
CA GLU A 88 -9.78 -3.68 10.01
C GLU A 88 -8.35 -4.21 10.11
N ILE A 89 -7.37 -3.44 9.66
CA ILE A 89 -5.95 -3.77 9.78
C ILE A 89 -5.57 -4.01 11.25
N GLU A 90 -6.04 -3.15 12.16
CA GLU A 90 -5.79 -3.31 13.59
C GLU A 90 -6.45 -4.58 14.15
N ASN A 91 -7.69 -4.88 13.77
CA ASN A 91 -8.36 -6.11 14.17
C ASN A 91 -7.64 -7.37 13.66
N ARG A 92 -7.20 -7.37 12.40
CA ARG A 92 -6.41 -8.47 11.83
C ARG A 92 -5.09 -8.66 12.60
N ARG A 93 -4.42 -7.58 12.99
CA ARG A 93 -3.20 -7.65 13.84
C ARG A 93 -3.48 -8.27 15.21
N LYS A 94 -4.60 -7.92 15.86
CA LYS A 94 -5.00 -8.50 17.16
C LYS A 94 -5.28 -9.98 17.04
N ILE A 95 -6.01 -10.39 16.00
CA ILE A 95 -6.29 -11.81 15.73
C ILE A 95 -5.00 -12.58 15.45
N ALA A 96 -4.10 -12.04 14.65
CA ALA A 96 -2.83 -12.68 14.35
C ALA A 96 -1.99 -12.91 15.62
N LYS A 97 -1.95 -11.93 16.55
CA LYS A 97 -1.24 -12.07 17.83
C LYS A 97 -1.80 -13.20 18.69
N VAL A 98 -3.13 -13.34 18.76
CA VAL A 98 -3.79 -14.39 19.55
C VAL A 98 -3.58 -15.77 18.94
N ARG A 99 -3.53 -15.85 17.61
CA ARG A 99 -3.30 -17.09 16.85
C ARG A 99 -1.84 -17.46 16.67
N ASN A 100 -0.93 -16.55 17.00
CA ASN A 100 0.50 -16.82 16.91
C ASN A 100 0.87 -17.86 17.97
N LYS A 101 1.02 -19.12 17.54
CA LYS A 101 1.43 -20.23 18.41
C LYS A 101 2.94 -20.21 18.55
N ASP A 102 3.42 -20.42 19.77
CA ASP A 102 4.83 -20.37 20.17
C ASP A 102 5.78 -21.31 19.38
N HIS A 103 5.25 -22.14 18.48
CA HIS A 103 6.00 -23.14 17.71
C HIS A 103 5.87 -22.97 16.20
N VAL A 104 5.40 -21.81 15.71
CA VAL A 104 5.30 -21.52 14.27
C VAL A 104 6.51 -20.73 13.83
N VAL A 105 7.32 -21.31 12.96
CA VAL A 105 8.41 -20.61 12.26
C VAL A 105 7.90 -20.20 10.89
N THR A 106 7.92 -18.92 10.61
CA THR A 106 7.49 -18.36 9.32
C THR A 106 8.72 -18.02 8.49
N PHE A 107 8.76 -18.53 7.28
CA PHE A 107 9.78 -18.21 6.29
C PHE A 107 9.16 -17.35 5.17
N GLY A 108 9.92 -16.38 4.66
CA GLY A 108 9.44 -15.48 3.61
C GLY A 108 8.86 -14.16 4.15
N GLY A 109 8.11 -13.45 3.31
CA GLY A 109 7.51 -12.15 3.68
C GLY A 109 8.51 -10.99 3.79
N ASN A 110 9.72 -11.15 3.23
CA ASN A 110 10.80 -10.16 3.31
C ASN A 110 10.57 -8.94 2.38
N SER A 111 9.61 -9.04 1.47
CA SER A 111 9.30 -8.00 0.50
C SER A 111 7.79 -7.75 0.44
N ILE A 112 7.39 -6.50 0.65
CA ILE A 112 5.99 -6.06 0.49
C ILE A 112 5.51 -6.32 -0.93
N PHE A 113 6.34 -6.03 -1.94
CA PHE A 113 5.99 -6.27 -3.35
C PHE A 113 5.83 -7.76 -3.65
N GLY A 114 6.73 -8.61 -3.13
CA GLY A 114 6.61 -10.05 -3.25
C GLY A 114 5.31 -10.58 -2.63
N GLY A 115 4.95 -10.09 -1.46
CA GLY A 115 3.70 -10.45 -0.78
C GLY A 115 2.45 -10.01 -1.56
N LEU A 116 2.45 -8.82 -2.16
CA LEU A 116 1.35 -8.33 -3.00
C LEU A 116 1.20 -9.16 -4.29
N ILE A 117 2.30 -9.53 -4.92
CA ILE A 117 2.30 -10.36 -6.13
C ILE A 117 1.77 -11.76 -5.79
N ASP A 118 2.30 -12.38 -4.74
CA ASP A 118 1.87 -13.71 -4.27
C ASP A 118 0.37 -13.73 -3.94
N PHE A 119 -0.10 -12.75 -3.17
CA PHE A 119 -1.51 -12.58 -2.86
C PHE A 119 -2.38 -12.50 -4.11
N ALA A 120 -2.01 -11.65 -5.07
CA ALA A 120 -2.80 -11.46 -6.29
C ALA A 120 -2.80 -12.70 -7.18
N CYS A 121 -1.66 -13.35 -7.34
CA CYS A 121 -1.56 -14.61 -8.09
C CYS A 121 -2.39 -15.73 -7.45
N ALA A 122 -2.28 -15.89 -6.13
CA ALA A 122 -2.99 -16.93 -5.40
C ALA A 122 -4.52 -16.69 -5.35
N ARG A 123 -4.93 -15.44 -5.13
CA ARG A 123 -6.34 -15.11 -4.91
C ARG A 123 -7.13 -14.97 -6.21
N TYR A 124 -6.55 -14.31 -7.21
CA TYR A 124 -7.25 -13.97 -8.46
C TYR A 124 -6.85 -14.86 -9.64
N GLY A 125 -5.88 -15.75 -9.46
CA GLY A 125 -5.35 -16.59 -10.54
C GLY A 125 -4.62 -15.78 -11.62
N TRP A 126 -4.15 -14.58 -11.29
CA TRP A 126 -3.43 -13.73 -12.23
C TRP A 126 -1.99 -14.21 -12.43
N THR A 127 -1.47 -13.98 -13.61
CA THR A 127 -0.05 -14.24 -13.86
C THR A 127 0.81 -13.15 -13.22
N MET A 128 2.02 -13.51 -12.81
CA MET A 128 3.00 -12.53 -12.29
C MET A 128 3.23 -11.38 -13.28
N ASP A 129 3.27 -11.67 -14.57
CA ASP A 129 3.46 -10.67 -15.62
C ASP A 129 2.31 -9.64 -15.63
N TYR A 130 1.06 -10.09 -15.49
CA TYR A 130 -0.09 -9.20 -15.39
C TYR A 130 -0.08 -8.38 -14.10
N VAL A 131 0.27 -8.98 -12.97
CA VAL A 131 0.34 -8.25 -11.67
C VAL A 131 1.41 -7.16 -11.72
N VAL A 132 2.57 -7.44 -12.35
CA VAL A 132 3.68 -6.47 -12.37
C VAL A 132 3.46 -5.38 -13.42
N TRP A 133 2.85 -5.70 -14.56
CA TRP A 133 2.80 -4.79 -15.72
C TRP A 133 1.39 -4.38 -16.15
N GLY A 134 0.37 -5.14 -15.79
CA GLY A 134 -1.01 -4.93 -16.24
C GLY A 134 -1.86 -4.14 -15.25
N ILE A 135 -1.54 -4.15 -13.96
CA ILE A 135 -2.27 -3.41 -12.93
C ILE A 135 -1.36 -2.36 -12.27
N ASN A 136 -1.89 -1.20 -11.95
CA ASN A 136 -1.12 -0.21 -11.20
C ASN A 136 -1.00 -0.60 -9.72
N LEU A 137 0.08 -0.16 -9.06
CA LEU A 137 0.39 -0.50 -7.68
C LEU A 137 -0.72 -0.06 -6.71
N THR A 138 -1.29 1.12 -6.90
CA THR A 138 -2.36 1.64 -6.03
C THR A 138 -3.59 0.73 -6.07
N SER A 139 -4.05 0.34 -7.28
CA SER A 139 -5.17 -0.60 -7.42
C SER A 139 -4.88 -1.96 -6.80
N LEU A 140 -3.65 -2.47 -6.94
CA LEU A 140 -3.22 -3.73 -6.32
C LEU A 140 -3.24 -3.63 -4.79
N GLN A 141 -2.78 -2.53 -4.23
CA GLN A 141 -2.80 -2.27 -2.79
C GLN A 141 -4.24 -2.13 -2.27
N MET A 142 -5.12 -1.44 -3.00
CA MET A 142 -6.54 -1.35 -2.67
C MET A 142 -7.17 -2.73 -2.57
N LEU A 143 -6.97 -3.57 -3.57
CA LEU A 143 -7.45 -4.96 -3.57
C LEU A 143 -6.90 -5.78 -2.40
N PHE A 144 -5.65 -5.53 -2.03
CA PHE A 144 -5.02 -6.21 -0.89
C PHE A 144 -5.63 -5.76 0.45
N TYR A 145 -5.91 -4.49 0.64
CA TYR A 145 -6.45 -3.97 1.89
C TYR A 145 -7.95 -4.21 2.04
N ASP A 146 -8.71 -4.15 0.96
CA ASP A 146 -10.18 -4.27 0.95
C ASP A 146 -10.65 -5.70 0.60
N HIS A 147 -9.77 -6.70 0.65
CA HIS A 147 -10.20 -8.06 0.36
C HIS A 147 -11.06 -8.63 1.49
N THR A 148 -12.16 -9.25 1.11
CA THR A 148 -13.03 -9.96 2.06
C THR A 148 -12.36 -11.25 2.54
N ASP A 149 -12.23 -11.39 3.85
CA ASP A 149 -11.72 -12.58 4.52
C ASP A 149 -12.59 -12.87 5.74
N SER A 150 -12.89 -14.16 5.98
CA SER A 150 -13.69 -14.60 7.10
C SER A 150 -12.87 -15.48 8.03
N VAL A 151 -12.66 -15.02 9.24
CA VAL A 151 -11.88 -15.74 10.23
C VAL A 151 -12.80 -16.23 11.36
N CYS A 152 -12.94 -17.55 11.48
CA CYS A 152 -13.67 -18.14 12.62
C CYS A 152 -12.78 -18.08 13.88
N LEU A 153 -13.30 -17.45 14.92
CA LEU A 153 -12.64 -17.35 16.22
C LEU A 153 -13.42 -18.16 17.27
N THR A 154 -12.68 -18.80 18.18
CA THR A 154 -13.27 -19.35 19.39
C THR A 154 -13.68 -18.19 20.34
N LYS A 155 -14.51 -18.49 21.34
CA LYS A 155 -14.89 -17.49 22.35
C LYS A 155 -13.69 -16.97 23.14
N GLU A 156 -12.72 -17.83 23.38
CA GLU A 156 -11.46 -17.53 24.07
C GLU A 156 -10.58 -16.61 23.22
N GLU A 157 -10.41 -16.94 21.95
CA GLU A 157 -9.66 -16.10 20.98
C GLU A 157 -10.29 -14.73 20.81
N TRP A 158 -11.64 -14.67 20.73
CA TRP A 158 -12.38 -13.42 20.63
C TRP A 158 -12.10 -12.48 21.82
N LYS A 159 -12.21 -13.04 23.03
CA LYS A 159 -11.92 -12.28 24.27
C LYS A 159 -10.44 -11.86 24.33
N ALA A 160 -9.52 -12.77 24.02
CA ALA A 160 -8.09 -12.49 24.08
C ALA A 160 -7.66 -11.43 23.03
N ALA A 161 -8.31 -11.38 21.86
CA ALA A 161 -8.06 -10.37 20.84
C ALA A 161 -8.64 -8.99 21.18
N HIS A 162 -9.42 -8.87 22.28
CA HIS A 162 -10.10 -7.65 22.68
C HIS A 162 -10.87 -6.99 21.52
N LEU A 163 -11.50 -7.83 20.69
CA LEU A 163 -12.34 -7.33 19.61
C LEU A 163 -13.60 -6.74 20.24
N LYS A 164 -13.90 -5.49 19.88
CA LYS A 164 -15.22 -4.93 20.18
C LYS A 164 -16.23 -5.74 19.41
N GLU A 165 -17.34 -6.11 20.04
CA GLU A 165 -18.46 -6.67 19.31
C GLU A 165 -18.82 -5.65 18.23
N GLY A 166 -18.44 -5.97 17.00
CA GLY A 166 -18.89 -5.22 15.83
C GLY A 166 -20.41 -5.31 15.87
N GLY A 167 -21.09 -4.21 15.65
CA GLY A 167 -22.53 -4.22 15.58
C GLY A 167 -22.97 -5.45 14.79
N ALA A 168 -23.85 -6.23 15.34
CA ALA A 168 -24.32 -7.49 14.75
C ALA A 168 -24.52 -7.25 13.25
N VAL A 169 -23.93 -8.10 12.41
CA VAL A 169 -24.24 -8.06 10.98
C VAL A 169 -25.75 -8.21 10.90
N ILE A 170 -26.41 -7.10 10.59
CA ILE A 170 -27.86 -7.04 10.54
C ILE A 170 -28.24 -7.77 9.26
N ASN A 171 -28.76 -8.96 9.39
CA ASN A 171 -29.34 -9.64 8.24
C ASN A 171 -30.53 -8.78 7.72
N ALA A 172 -30.31 -8.18 6.56
CA ALA A 172 -31.29 -7.29 5.94
C ALA A 172 -32.58 -8.03 5.54
N ASP A 173 -32.52 -9.34 5.34
CA ASP A 173 -33.66 -10.19 4.96
C ASP A 173 -34.41 -10.68 6.16
N ASP A 174 -33.95 -10.45 7.39
CA ASP A 174 -34.67 -10.82 8.61
C ASP A 174 -35.76 -9.78 8.90
N PRO A 175 -37.07 -10.19 8.94
CA PRO A 175 -38.16 -9.29 9.24
C PRO A 175 -38.04 -8.55 10.57
N ALA A 176 -37.34 -9.12 11.56
CA ALA A 176 -37.08 -8.48 12.84
C ALA A 176 -36.23 -7.23 12.72
N ASN A 177 -35.33 -7.18 11.71
CA ASN A 177 -34.41 -6.08 11.48
C ASN A 177 -34.96 -4.96 10.58
N MET A 178 -36.12 -5.16 9.96
CA MET A 178 -36.75 -4.21 9.02
C MET A 178 -37.01 -2.82 9.64
N LYS A 179 -37.32 -2.73 10.92
CA LYS A 179 -37.52 -1.44 11.60
C LYS A 179 -36.23 -0.66 11.74
N LEU A 180 -35.15 -1.36 12.05
CA LEU A 180 -33.82 -0.76 12.19
C LEU A 180 -33.28 -0.31 10.83
N ILE A 181 -33.44 -1.13 9.80
CA ILE A 181 -33.04 -0.81 8.43
C ILE A 181 -33.78 0.42 7.91
N LYS A 182 -35.11 0.48 8.10
CA LYS A 182 -35.91 1.65 7.72
C LYS A 182 -35.51 2.93 8.48
N SER A 183 -34.96 2.82 9.69
CA SER A 183 -34.44 4.00 10.41
C SER A 183 -33.12 4.54 9.88
N ILE A 184 -32.30 3.69 9.25
CA ILE A 184 -31.01 4.09 8.65
C ILE A 184 -31.20 4.84 7.32
N PHE A 185 -32.28 4.54 6.59
CA PHE A 185 -32.59 5.17 5.29
C PHE A 185 -33.64 6.29 5.37
N LYS A 186 -33.95 6.76 6.59
CA LYS A 186 -34.80 7.91 6.81
C LYS A 186 -33.97 9.16 7.09
N ASP A 187 -33.38 9.71 6.01
CA ASP A 187 -32.98 11.10 5.90
C ASP A 187 -33.36 11.62 4.51
#